data_819c4ba8fd20be2b45b74b988e137e63
#
_entry.id   819c4ba8fd20be2b45b74b988e137e63
#
_cell.length_a   1.000
_cell.length_b   1.000
_cell.length_c   1.000
_cell.angle_alpha   90.00
_cell.angle_beta   90.00
_cell.angle_gamma   90.00
#
_symmetry.space_group_name_H-M   'P 1'
#
loop_
_entity.id
_entity.type
_entity.pdbx_description
1 polymer ?
#
loop_
_entity_poly.entity_id
_entity_poly.type
_entity_poly.pdbx_seq_one_letter_code
_entity_poly.pdbx_strand_id
1 'polypeptide(L)'
;MLAYVALTVAMLLWASSYIALKYVFAIFDPYVVLAARMAICTLCLAPFVWSAWRRIDRQRGDWRWLVFMALCEPCLYFLFESESLLRTSASQAGVLTAMLPVFVAVGARIFLAEHITR
;
A
#
# COMPACT_ATOMS: atom_id res chain seq x y z
N MET A 1 -17.75 -12.83 -11.13
CA MET A 1 -17.87 -13.36 -9.76
C MET A 1 -16.50 -13.60 -9.12
N LEU A 2 -15.56 -14.30 -9.74
CA LEU A 2 -14.23 -14.56 -9.18
C LEU A 2 -13.47 -13.29 -8.77
N ALA A 3 -13.51 -12.24 -9.59
CA ALA A 3 -12.85 -10.96 -9.28
C ALA A 3 -13.41 -10.28 -8.01
N TYR A 4 -14.72 -10.31 -7.82
CA TYR A 4 -15.34 -9.74 -6.61
C TYR A 4 -14.98 -10.53 -5.35
N VAL A 5 -14.96 -11.87 -5.45
CA VAL A 5 -14.52 -12.73 -4.36
C VAL A 5 -13.07 -12.46 -3.99
N ALA A 6 -12.18 -12.41 -4.99
CA ALA A 6 -10.77 -12.09 -4.79
C ALA A 6 -10.56 -10.72 -4.15
N LEU A 7 -11.31 -9.70 -4.60
CA LEU A 7 -11.26 -8.36 -4.02
C LEU A 7 -11.72 -8.35 -2.56
N THR A 8 -12.83 -9.02 -2.25
CA THR A 8 -13.34 -9.11 -0.89
C THR A 8 -12.34 -9.80 0.04
N VAL A 9 -11.76 -10.92 -0.40
CA VAL A 9 -10.72 -11.64 0.36
C VAL A 9 -9.50 -10.74 0.59
N ALA A 10 -9.04 -10.03 -0.44
CA ALA A 10 -7.91 -9.12 -0.33
C ALA A 10 -8.18 -7.99 0.69
N MET A 11 -9.38 -7.42 0.68
CA MET A 11 -9.78 -6.38 1.64
C MET A 11 -9.89 -6.92 3.08
N LEU A 12 -10.38 -8.13 3.27
CA LEU A 12 -10.44 -8.77 4.59
C LEU A 12 -9.03 -9.08 5.12
N LEU A 13 -8.13 -9.58 4.26
CA LEU A 13 -6.74 -9.81 4.62
C LEU A 13 -6.03 -8.50 4.96
N TRP A 14 -6.28 -7.45 4.21
CA TRP A 14 -5.69 -6.13 4.49
C TRP A 14 -6.21 -5.57 5.82
N ALA A 15 -7.53 -5.57 6.04
CA ALA A 15 -8.11 -5.11 7.30
C ALA A 15 -7.59 -5.90 8.52
N SER A 16 -7.46 -7.22 8.40
CA SER A 16 -6.91 -8.06 9.48
C SER A 16 -5.44 -7.75 9.78
N SER A 17 -4.67 -7.26 8.80
CA SER A 17 -3.26 -6.90 8.99
C SER A 17 -3.07 -5.76 9.98
N TYR A 18 -4.03 -4.81 10.08
CA TYR A 18 -3.97 -3.72 11.08
C TYR A 18 -4.02 -4.26 12.52
N ILE A 19 -4.87 -5.25 12.75
CA ILE A 19 -5.00 -5.88 14.06
C ILE A 19 -3.70 -6.64 14.38
N ALA A 20 -3.21 -7.42 13.44
CA ALA A 20 -1.97 -8.18 13.60
C ALA A 20 -0.77 -7.25 13.87
N LEU A 21 -0.62 -6.16 13.10
CA LEU A 21 0.45 -5.17 13.29
C LEU A 21 0.39 -4.54 14.68
N LYS A 22 -0.81 -4.21 15.18
CA LYS A 22 -0.97 -3.63 16.52
C LYS A 22 -0.44 -4.55 17.61
N TYR A 23 -0.67 -5.86 17.52
CA TYR A 23 -0.13 -6.84 18.45
C TYR A 23 1.39 -6.99 18.31
N VAL A 24 1.90 -7.02 17.10
CA VAL A 24 3.32 -7.17 16.82
C VAL A 24 4.10 -5.94 17.29
N PHE A 25 3.59 -4.73 17.11
CA PHE A 25 4.21 -3.49 17.60
C PHE A 25 4.21 -3.36 19.12
N ALA A 26 3.41 -4.14 19.83
CA ALA A 26 3.48 -4.20 21.29
C ALA A 26 4.70 -5.00 21.80
N ILE A 27 5.30 -5.83 20.96
CA ILE A 27 6.40 -6.75 21.32
C ILE A 27 7.70 -6.36 20.63
N PHE A 28 7.63 -5.95 19.36
CA PHE A 28 8.77 -5.66 18.51
C PHE A 28 8.80 -4.19 18.10
N ASP A 29 10.02 -3.69 17.85
CA ASP A 29 10.20 -2.35 17.30
C ASP A 29 9.50 -2.23 15.92
N PRO A 30 8.67 -1.20 15.70
CA PRO A 30 7.92 -1.03 14.46
C PRO A 30 8.80 -0.96 13.21
N TYR A 31 9.98 -0.36 13.32
CA TYR A 31 10.90 -0.26 12.17
C TYR A 31 11.50 -1.61 11.76
N VAL A 32 11.78 -2.48 12.75
CA VAL A 32 12.24 -3.84 12.48
C VAL A 32 11.14 -4.66 11.80
N VAL A 33 9.90 -4.54 12.29
CA VAL A 33 8.74 -5.21 11.68
C VAL A 33 8.50 -4.73 10.26
N LEU A 34 8.61 -3.42 10.03
CA LEU A 34 8.48 -2.83 8.70
C LEU A 34 9.56 -3.34 7.74
N ALA A 35 10.81 -3.35 8.17
CA ALA A 35 11.93 -3.86 7.37
C ALA A 35 11.74 -5.35 7.02
N ALA A 36 11.34 -6.17 7.99
CA ALA A 36 11.05 -7.58 7.78
C ALA A 36 9.90 -7.79 6.78
N ARG A 37 8.80 -7.02 6.92
CA ARG A 37 7.65 -7.03 6.00
C ARG A 37 8.09 -6.70 4.57
N MET A 38 8.89 -5.65 4.39
CA MET A 38 9.41 -5.25 3.08
C MET A 38 10.32 -6.33 2.47
N ALA A 39 11.21 -6.92 3.27
CA ALA A 39 12.10 -7.98 2.83
C ALA A 39 11.32 -9.21 2.36
N ILE A 40 10.37 -9.68 3.15
CA ILE A 40 9.54 -10.84 2.82
C ILE A 40 8.72 -10.58 1.54
N CYS A 41 8.06 -9.42 1.44
CA CYS A 41 7.30 -9.05 0.25
C CYS A 41 8.18 -9.01 -1.00
N THR A 42 9.37 -8.41 -0.90
CA THR A 42 10.33 -8.33 -2.01
C THR A 42 10.77 -9.72 -2.45
N LEU A 43 11.11 -10.60 -1.51
CA LEU A 43 11.51 -11.98 -1.82
C LEU A 43 10.39 -12.77 -2.49
N CYS A 44 9.16 -12.66 -1.99
CA CYS A 44 8.00 -13.33 -2.57
C CYS A 44 7.65 -12.82 -3.97
N LEU A 45 7.80 -11.52 -4.21
CA LEU A 45 7.46 -10.91 -5.50
C LEU A 45 8.60 -10.96 -6.52
N ALA A 46 9.85 -11.14 -6.09
CA ALA A 46 11.04 -11.14 -6.96
C ALA A 46 10.90 -12.05 -8.21
N PRO A 47 10.43 -13.31 -8.11
CA PRO A 47 10.31 -14.17 -9.28
C PRO A 47 9.26 -13.67 -10.29
N PHE A 48 8.16 -13.07 -9.80
CA PHE A 48 7.12 -12.51 -10.65
C PHE A 48 7.59 -11.23 -11.35
N VAL A 49 8.26 -10.35 -10.60
CA VAL A 49 8.86 -9.12 -11.14
C VAL A 49 9.91 -9.46 -12.19
N TRP A 50 10.78 -10.46 -11.94
CA TRP A 50 11.78 -10.92 -12.89
C TRP A 50 11.17 -11.40 -14.22
N SER A 51 10.07 -12.14 -14.15
CA SER A 51 9.34 -12.60 -15.34
C SER A 51 8.67 -11.43 -16.09
N ALA A 52 8.01 -10.51 -15.37
CA ALA A 52 7.37 -9.35 -15.96
C ALA A 52 8.39 -8.37 -16.57
N TRP A 53 9.54 -8.18 -15.90
CA TRP A 53 10.61 -7.29 -16.32
C TRP A 53 11.15 -7.59 -17.72
N ARG A 54 11.14 -8.85 -18.13
CA ARG A 54 11.57 -9.29 -19.47
C ARG A 54 10.55 -8.98 -20.57
N ARG A 55 9.31 -8.66 -20.20
CA ARG A 55 8.19 -8.45 -21.13
C ARG A 55 7.80 -7.00 -21.31
N ILE A 56 8.29 -6.12 -20.44
CA ILE A 56 7.94 -4.69 -20.44
C ILE A 56 8.85 -3.96 -21.40
N ASP A 57 8.26 -3.35 -22.42
CA ASP A 57 8.94 -2.38 -23.29
C ASP A 57 9.10 -1.07 -22.52
N ARG A 58 10.35 -0.72 -22.20
CA ARG A 58 10.68 0.43 -21.35
C ARG A 58 10.89 1.67 -22.18
N GLN A 59 10.06 2.66 -21.98
CA GLN A 59 10.34 3.98 -22.49
C GLN A 59 11.37 4.72 -21.61
N ARG A 60 12.27 5.47 -22.24
CA ARG A 60 13.24 6.30 -21.51
C ARG A 60 12.49 7.40 -20.74
N GLY A 61 12.50 7.35 -19.42
CA GLY A 61 11.82 8.32 -18.54
C GLY A 61 10.89 7.70 -17.50
N ASP A 62 10.36 6.50 -17.76
CA ASP A 62 9.45 5.81 -16.83
C ASP A 62 10.11 5.49 -15.49
N TRP A 63 11.44 5.32 -15.49
CA TRP A 63 12.22 5.02 -14.28
C TRP A 63 12.07 6.07 -13.18
N ARG A 64 12.02 7.33 -13.54
CA ARG A 64 11.86 8.43 -12.56
C ARG A 64 10.50 8.35 -11.84
N TRP A 65 9.45 8.06 -12.58
CA TRP A 65 8.12 7.89 -12.03
C TRP A 65 7.99 6.62 -11.20
N LEU A 66 8.61 5.53 -11.64
CA LEU A 66 8.66 4.28 -10.87
C LEU A 66 9.39 4.45 -9.53
N VAL A 67 10.53 5.13 -9.52
CA VAL A 67 11.26 5.44 -8.29
C VAL A 67 10.44 6.37 -7.38
N PHE A 68 9.79 7.38 -7.94
CA PHE A 68 8.93 8.27 -7.17
C PHE A 68 7.74 7.53 -6.56
N MET A 69 7.07 6.67 -7.32
CA MET A 69 6.00 5.81 -6.82
C MET A 69 6.50 4.86 -5.73
N ALA A 70 7.65 4.22 -5.92
CA ALA A 70 8.23 3.32 -4.91
C ALA A 70 8.67 4.06 -3.63
N LEU A 71 9.01 5.34 -3.72
CA LEU A 71 9.31 6.16 -2.54
C LEU A 71 8.03 6.53 -1.80
N CYS A 72 6.98 6.93 -2.51
CA CYS A 72 5.69 7.28 -1.91
C CYS A 72 4.99 6.06 -1.33
N GLU A 73 4.95 4.99 -2.11
CA GLU A 73 4.37 3.72 -1.71
C GLU A 73 5.30 2.58 -2.21
N PRO A 74 5.88 1.79 -1.36
CA PRO A 74 5.53 1.53 0.04
C PRO A 74 6.29 2.33 1.12
N CYS A 75 7.36 3.08 0.79
CA CYS A 75 8.24 3.60 1.83
C CYS A 75 7.54 4.60 2.76
N LEU A 76 7.11 5.75 2.23
CA LEU A 76 6.48 6.79 3.05
C LEU A 76 5.15 6.33 3.64
N TYR A 77 4.34 5.64 2.85
CA TYR A 77 3.04 5.15 3.30
C TYR A 77 3.19 4.26 4.54
N PHE A 78 4.04 3.23 4.51
CA PHE A 78 4.19 2.32 5.63
C PHE A 78 4.89 2.93 6.84
N LEU A 79 5.75 3.93 6.66
CA LEU A 79 6.29 4.70 7.78
C LEU A 79 5.18 5.45 8.51
N PHE A 80 4.32 6.17 7.78
CA PHE A 80 3.20 6.90 8.37
C PHE A 80 2.13 5.96 8.94
N GLU A 81 1.87 4.82 8.29
CA GLU A 81 0.98 3.77 8.79
C GLU A 81 1.47 3.26 10.15
N SER A 82 2.75 2.95 10.26
CA SER A 82 3.36 2.46 11.50
C SER A 82 3.25 3.50 12.63
N GLU A 83 3.60 4.75 12.36
CA GLU A 83 3.47 5.85 13.31
C GLU A 83 2.01 6.08 13.74
N SER A 84 1.08 6.00 12.79
CA SER A 84 -0.35 6.11 13.07
C SER A 84 -0.81 4.98 14.01
N LEU A 85 -0.43 3.74 13.75
CA LEU A 85 -0.82 2.58 14.57
C LEU A 85 -0.22 2.62 15.98
N LEU A 86 0.92 3.27 16.18
CA LEU A 86 1.48 3.49 17.51
C LEU A 86 0.61 4.45 18.35
N ARG A 87 0.01 5.43 17.71
CA ARG A 87 -0.70 6.55 18.37
C ARG A 87 -2.23 6.40 18.37
N THR A 88 -2.78 5.55 17.50
CA THR A 88 -4.22 5.35 17.32
C THR A 88 -4.62 3.88 17.49
N SER A 89 -5.92 3.62 17.52
CA SER A 89 -6.44 2.25 17.48
C SER A 89 -6.43 1.71 16.04
N ALA A 90 -6.37 0.38 15.90
CA ALA A 90 -6.49 -0.28 14.59
C ALA A 90 -7.79 0.09 13.87
N SER A 91 -8.87 0.28 14.61
CA SER A 91 -10.17 0.71 14.07
C SER A 91 -10.13 2.12 13.49
N GLN A 92 -9.50 3.08 14.19
CA GLN A 92 -9.35 4.46 13.70
C GLN A 92 -8.46 4.51 12.45
N ALA A 93 -7.35 3.79 12.45
CA ALA A 93 -6.48 3.68 11.27
C ALA A 93 -7.23 3.09 10.07
N GLY A 94 -8.02 2.04 10.28
CA GLY A 94 -8.86 1.42 9.25
C GLY A 94 -9.89 2.38 8.65
N VAL A 95 -10.57 3.17 9.47
CA VAL A 95 -11.54 4.19 9.00
C VAL A 95 -10.84 5.26 8.16
N LEU A 96 -9.68 5.77 8.61
CA LEU A 96 -8.91 6.76 7.85
C LEU A 96 -8.47 6.20 6.50
N THR A 97 -7.99 4.96 6.47
CA THR A 97 -7.59 4.29 5.22
C THR A 97 -8.78 4.07 4.28
N ALA A 98 -9.95 3.77 4.80
CA ALA A 98 -11.16 3.63 3.99
C ALA A 98 -11.61 4.95 3.32
N MET A 99 -11.16 6.10 3.83
CA MET A 99 -11.40 7.41 3.21
C MET A 99 -10.41 7.76 2.08
N LEU A 100 -9.31 7.01 1.93
CA LEU A 100 -8.30 7.27 0.88
C LEU A 100 -8.89 7.41 -0.53
N PRO A 101 -9.81 6.55 -1.02
CA PRO A 101 -10.40 6.71 -2.34
C PRO A 101 -11.12 8.05 -2.54
N VAL A 102 -11.72 8.58 -1.47
CA VAL A 102 -12.39 9.88 -1.49
C VAL A 102 -11.37 11.01 -1.65
N PHE A 103 -10.28 10.96 -0.88
CA PHE A 103 -9.20 11.94 -0.99
C PHE A 103 -8.52 11.90 -2.36
N VAL A 104 -8.29 10.70 -2.90
CA VAL A 104 -7.74 10.52 -4.25
C VAL A 104 -8.70 11.11 -5.30
N ALA A 105 -9.99 10.84 -5.21
CA ALA A 105 -10.98 11.37 -6.15
C ALA A 105 -11.06 12.91 -6.09
N VAL A 106 -11.03 13.49 -4.89
CA VAL A 106 -11.01 14.94 -4.71
C VAL A 106 -9.71 15.54 -5.26
N GLY A 107 -8.57 14.90 -4.95
CA GLY A 107 -7.27 15.33 -5.48
C GLY A 107 -7.20 15.27 -7.00
N ALA A 108 -7.65 14.17 -7.61
CA ALA A 108 -7.71 14.03 -9.07
C ALA A 108 -8.59 15.12 -9.73
N ARG A 109 -9.73 15.45 -9.11
CA ARG A 109 -10.60 16.52 -9.60
C ARG A 109 -9.93 17.91 -9.56
N ILE A 110 -9.19 18.21 -8.48
CA ILE A 110 -8.56 19.52 -8.29
C ILE A 110 -7.30 19.67 -9.15
N PHE A 111 -6.44 18.65 -9.18
CA PHE A 111 -5.12 18.75 -9.82
C PHE A 111 -5.10 18.30 -11.28
N LEU A 112 -5.93 17.30 -11.65
CA LEU A 112 -5.98 16.77 -13.02
C LEU A 112 -7.21 17.23 -13.81
N ALA A 113 -8.12 18.00 -13.19
CA ALA A 113 -9.37 18.43 -13.80
C ALA A 113 -10.20 17.26 -14.38
N GLU A 114 -10.04 16.06 -13.84
CA GLU A 114 -10.78 14.87 -14.28
C GLU A 114 -12.26 14.98 -13.89
N HIS A 115 -13.13 14.73 -14.86
CA HIS A 115 -14.57 14.61 -14.60
C HIS A 115 -14.86 13.19 -14.08
N ILE A 116 -15.37 13.13 -12.84
CA ILE A 116 -15.85 11.87 -12.28
C ILE A 116 -17.12 11.48 -13.03
N THR A 117 -16.99 10.64 -14.07
CA THR A 117 -18.13 10.03 -14.77
C THR A 117 -18.62 8.84 -13.93
N ARG A 118 -19.96 8.76 -13.83
CA ARG A 118 -20.64 7.63 -13.17
C ARG A 118 -20.54 6.37 -14.00
#